data_db7cc71131009802933a61085c53a95a
#
_entry.id   db7cc71131009802933a61085c53a95a
#
_cell.length_a   1.000
_cell.length_b   1.000
_cell.length_c   1.000
_cell.angle_alpha   90.00
_cell.angle_beta   90.00
_cell.angle_gamma   90.00
#
_symmetry.space_group_name_H-M   'P 1'
#
loop_
_entity.id
_entity.type
_entity.pdbx_description
1 polymer ?
#
loop_
_entity_poly.entity_id
_entity_poly.type
_entity_poly.pdbx_seq_one_letter_code
_entity_poly.pdbx_strand_id
1 'polypeptide(L)'
;VDPSFLADLETVKTLAEQQAELVDARSVGEFMGIYAGGAEERAGTIPGSKNLPYDWLTENGSGRLRDLAALKRLYGAMGVGEQGRQVHFCHTGNRASLTWFVSYALLGNDEAQLYDASMIEWARRKDLPVETKIRLCERC
;
A
#
# COMPACT_ATOMS: atom_id res chain seq x y z
N VAL A 1 -3.88 -20.14 6.23
CA VAL A 1 -3.07 -19.02 5.68
C VAL A 1 -1.73 -19.04 6.38
N ASP A 2 -0.66 -19.04 5.61
CA ASP A 2 0.70 -18.99 6.17
C ASP A 2 0.92 -17.61 6.82
N PRO A 3 1.19 -17.54 8.15
CA PRO A 3 1.38 -16.27 8.83
C PRO A 3 2.60 -15.48 8.36
N SER A 4 3.54 -16.10 7.64
CA SER A 4 4.71 -15.40 7.09
C SER A 4 4.33 -14.37 6.03
N PHE A 5 3.14 -14.45 5.44
CA PHE A 5 2.64 -13.49 4.47
C PHE A 5 2.07 -12.23 5.10
N LEU A 6 1.84 -12.25 6.41
CA LEU A 6 1.24 -11.13 7.12
C LEU A 6 2.29 -10.34 7.89
N ALA A 7 2.20 -9.03 7.81
CA ALA A 7 2.98 -8.12 8.64
C ALA A 7 2.02 -7.47 9.66
N ASP A 8 2.42 -7.45 10.92
CA ASP A 8 1.66 -6.78 11.98
C ASP A 8 2.09 -5.31 12.12
N LEU A 9 1.39 -4.56 12.98
CA LEU A 9 1.66 -3.15 13.21
C LEU A 9 3.12 -2.88 13.60
N GLU A 10 3.67 -3.67 14.52
CA GLU A 10 5.05 -3.47 15.00
C GLU A 10 6.07 -3.71 13.89
N THR A 11 5.84 -4.71 13.06
CA THR A 11 6.68 -4.96 11.88
C THR A 11 6.64 -3.79 10.93
N VAL A 12 5.45 -3.27 10.63
CA VAL A 12 5.30 -2.14 9.70
C VAL A 12 5.92 -0.87 10.27
N LYS A 13 5.78 -0.60 11.57
CA LYS A 13 6.45 0.53 12.24
C LYS A 13 7.97 0.46 12.04
N THR A 14 8.56 -0.69 12.31
CA THR A 14 10.00 -0.89 12.16
C THR A 14 10.44 -0.69 10.72
N LEU A 15 9.70 -1.26 9.78
CA LEU A 15 10.02 -1.15 8.35
C LEU A 15 9.88 0.30 7.85
N ALA A 16 8.89 1.04 8.33
CA ALA A 16 8.73 2.45 7.99
C ALA A 16 9.92 3.28 8.48
N GLU A 17 10.37 3.04 9.71
CA GLU A 17 11.55 3.70 10.28
C GLU A 17 12.83 3.35 9.52
N GLN A 18 12.93 2.15 9.01
CA GLN A 18 14.08 1.67 8.22
C GLN A 18 14.00 2.08 6.75
N GLN A 19 12.96 2.83 6.36
CA GLN A 19 12.71 3.23 4.97
C GLN A 19 12.61 2.03 4.01
N ALA A 20 12.06 0.92 4.49
CA ALA A 20 11.76 -0.24 3.65
C ALA A 20 10.62 0.09 2.67
N GLU A 21 10.46 -0.73 1.65
CA GLU A 21 9.45 -0.49 0.62
C GLU A 21 8.04 -0.80 1.14
N LEU A 22 7.24 0.26 1.25
CA LEU A 22 5.83 0.18 1.61
C LEU A 22 5.00 0.59 0.39
N VAL A 23 3.97 -0.19 0.07
CA VAL A 23 3.15 0.01 -1.12
C VAL A 23 1.70 0.25 -0.71
N ASP A 24 1.22 1.46 -0.95
CA ASP A 24 -0.17 1.86 -0.70
C ASP A 24 -1.01 1.55 -1.93
N ALA A 25 -1.91 0.58 -1.82
CA ALA A 25 -2.76 0.11 -2.91
C ALA A 25 -4.08 0.90 -3.03
N ARG A 26 -4.24 1.97 -2.24
CA ARG A 26 -5.43 2.82 -2.28
C ARG A 26 -5.40 3.75 -3.50
N SER A 27 -6.49 4.49 -3.69
CA SER A 27 -6.56 5.51 -4.73
C SER A 27 -5.50 6.60 -4.53
N VAL A 28 -5.18 7.29 -5.61
CA VAL A 28 -4.24 8.43 -5.58
C VAL A 28 -4.72 9.50 -4.59
N GLY A 29 -6.03 9.75 -4.53
CA GLY A 29 -6.58 10.76 -3.61
C GLY A 29 -6.37 10.40 -2.14
N GLU A 30 -6.57 9.14 -1.78
CA GLU A 30 -6.31 8.67 -0.41
C GLU A 30 -4.81 8.76 -0.09
N PHE A 31 -3.96 8.30 -0.99
CA PHE A 31 -2.50 8.34 -0.83
C PHE A 31 -1.98 9.77 -0.67
N MET A 32 -2.47 10.71 -1.47
CA MET A 32 -2.03 12.10 -1.42
C MET A 32 -2.54 12.86 -0.19
N GLY A 33 -3.54 12.34 0.49
CA GLY A 33 -4.14 13.02 1.64
C GLY A 33 -5.26 13.97 1.27
N ILE A 34 -5.87 13.82 0.10
CA ILE A 34 -7.01 14.65 -0.33
C ILE A 34 -8.24 14.34 0.53
N TYR A 35 -8.42 13.07 0.88
CA TYR A 35 -9.46 12.60 1.78
C TYR A 35 -9.00 11.34 2.51
N ALA A 36 -9.63 11.07 3.65
CA ALA A 36 -9.39 9.86 4.42
C ALA A 36 -10.28 8.71 3.95
N GLY A 37 -9.89 7.47 4.29
CA GLY A 37 -10.68 6.28 3.98
C GLY A 37 -11.90 6.11 4.89
N GLY A 38 -11.91 6.71 6.06
CA GLY A 38 -12.99 6.60 7.05
C GLY A 38 -13.06 7.79 7.99
N ALA A 39 -14.17 7.86 8.76
CA ALA A 39 -14.54 9.05 9.52
C ALA A 39 -13.58 9.43 10.65
N GLU A 40 -12.90 8.48 11.26
CA GLU A 40 -11.99 8.74 12.38
C GLU A 40 -10.52 8.65 11.97
N GLU A 41 -10.26 8.62 10.67
CA GLU A 41 -8.93 8.41 10.13
C GLU A 41 -8.35 9.72 9.62
N ARG A 42 -7.05 9.91 9.86
CA ARG A 42 -6.32 11.05 9.33
C ARG A 42 -6.02 10.81 7.85
N ALA A 43 -6.15 11.84 7.03
CA ALA A 43 -5.85 11.77 5.60
C ALA A 43 -4.33 11.67 5.38
N GLY A 44 -3.92 10.84 4.42
CA GLY A 44 -2.52 10.63 4.07
C GLY A 44 -2.14 9.15 4.08
N THR A 45 -0.84 8.89 4.08
CA THR A 45 -0.29 7.54 3.98
C THR A 45 0.79 7.30 5.03
N ILE A 46 1.23 6.06 5.17
CA ILE A 46 2.40 5.74 5.99
C ILE A 46 3.62 6.43 5.37
N PRO A 47 4.43 7.17 6.14
CA PRO A 47 5.55 7.92 5.59
C PRO A 47 6.52 7.08 4.76
N GLY A 48 6.92 7.61 3.61
CA GLY A 48 7.84 6.95 2.69
C GLY A 48 7.18 5.94 1.75
N SER A 49 5.87 5.75 1.84
CA SER A 49 5.16 4.81 0.98
C SER A 49 5.11 5.24 -0.47
N LYS A 50 5.06 4.26 -1.35
CA LYS A 50 4.79 4.43 -2.78
C LYS A 50 3.33 4.10 -3.03
N ASN A 51 2.74 4.69 -4.06
CA ASN A 51 1.36 4.42 -4.43
C ASN A 51 1.29 3.51 -5.65
N LEU A 52 0.52 2.45 -5.53
CA LEU A 52 0.18 1.56 -6.65
C LEU A 52 -1.29 1.19 -6.52
N PRO A 53 -2.21 2.00 -7.05
CA PRO A 53 -3.63 1.72 -6.94
C PRO A 53 -3.98 0.33 -7.48
N TYR A 54 -4.71 -0.44 -6.69
CA TYR A 54 -4.98 -1.84 -7.00
C TYR A 54 -5.69 -2.06 -8.34
N ASP A 55 -6.59 -1.13 -8.70
CA ASP A 55 -7.37 -1.22 -9.93
C ASP A 55 -6.54 -0.95 -11.20
N TRP A 56 -5.35 -0.38 -11.06
CA TRP A 56 -4.43 -0.21 -12.18
C TRP A 56 -3.83 -1.53 -12.65
N LEU A 57 -3.85 -2.57 -11.80
CA LEU A 57 -3.37 -3.90 -12.15
C LEU A 57 -4.33 -4.65 -13.07
N THR A 58 -5.54 -4.14 -13.24
CA THR A 58 -6.56 -4.73 -14.09
C THR A 58 -6.79 -3.91 -15.35
N GLU A 59 -7.24 -4.54 -16.40
CA GLU A 59 -7.58 -3.86 -17.65
C GLU A 59 -8.80 -2.97 -17.44
N ASN A 60 -8.61 -1.64 -17.57
CA ASN A 60 -9.67 -0.63 -17.39
C ASN A 60 -10.41 -0.73 -16.05
N GLY A 61 -9.71 -1.15 -14.98
CA GLY A 61 -10.34 -1.34 -13.68
C GLY A 61 -11.34 -2.50 -13.61
N SER A 62 -11.25 -3.42 -14.55
CA SER A 62 -12.13 -4.60 -14.62
C SER A 62 -11.65 -5.70 -13.66
N GLY A 63 -12.33 -6.84 -13.67
CA GLY A 63 -11.87 -8.03 -12.94
C GLY A 63 -10.76 -8.80 -13.63
N ARG A 64 -10.23 -8.31 -14.74
CA ARG A 64 -9.22 -9.01 -15.53
C ARG A 64 -7.83 -8.41 -15.32
N LEU A 65 -6.90 -9.19 -14.81
CA LEU A 65 -5.52 -8.79 -14.64
C LEU A 65 -4.85 -8.49 -16.00
N ARG A 66 -3.97 -7.49 -15.99
CA ARG A 66 -3.07 -7.24 -17.11
C ARG A 66 -2.11 -8.41 -17.26
N ASP A 67 -1.52 -8.56 -18.45
CA ASP A 67 -0.49 -9.58 -18.66
C ASP A 67 0.79 -9.25 -17.86
N LEU A 68 1.66 -10.24 -17.72
CA LEU A 68 2.85 -10.13 -16.89
C LEU A 68 3.77 -8.99 -17.35
N ALA A 69 3.94 -8.80 -18.64
CA ALA A 69 4.81 -7.74 -19.17
C ALA A 69 4.26 -6.35 -18.80
N ALA A 70 2.95 -6.15 -18.89
CA ALA A 70 2.30 -4.90 -18.51
C ALA A 70 2.41 -4.66 -16.99
N LEU A 71 2.23 -5.71 -16.18
CA LEU A 71 2.38 -5.60 -14.72
C LEU A 71 3.80 -5.19 -14.33
N LYS A 72 4.82 -5.77 -14.95
CA LYS A 72 6.21 -5.41 -14.70
C LYS A 72 6.49 -3.95 -15.06
N ARG A 73 5.96 -3.48 -16.18
CA ARG A 73 6.10 -2.08 -16.60
C ARG A 73 5.41 -1.14 -15.63
N LEU A 74 4.22 -1.51 -15.16
CA LEU A 74 3.47 -0.71 -14.20
C LEU A 74 4.22 -0.59 -12.86
N TYR A 75 4.70 -1.70 -12.32
CA TYR A 75 5.49 -1.71 -11.09
C TYR A 75 6.73 -0.81 -11.25
N GLY A 76 7.48 -0.97 -12.34
CA GLY A 76 8.65 -0.15 -12.62
C GLY A 76 8.32 1.33 -12.74
N ALA A 77 7.23 1.67 -13.43
CA ALA A 77 6.78 3.06 -13.59
C ALA A 77 6.42 3.72 -12.27
N MET A 78 5.85 2.94 -11.34
CA MET A 78 5.47 3.43 -10.01
C MET A 78 6.61 3.31 -8.99
N GLY A 79 7.77 2.84 -9.41
CA GLY A 79 8.94 2.71 -8.55
C GLY A 79 8.85 1.57 -7.54
N VAL A 80 7.97 0.59 -7.78
CA VAL A 80 7.80 -0.57 -6.92
C VAL A 80 8.69 -1.71 -7.41
N GLY A 81 9.61 -2.18 -6.56
CA GLY A 81 10.55 -3.24 -6.91
C GLY A 81 9.89 -4.59 -7.10
N GLU A 82 10.50 -5.42 -7.94
CA GLU A 82 10.04 -6.79 -8.17
C GLU A 82 10.57 -7.77 -7.13
N GLN A 83 11.59 -7.37 -6.35
CA GLN A 83 12.25 -8.21 -5.36
C GLN A 83 12.56 -7.41 -4.10
N GLY A 84 12.78 -8.12 -2.99
CA GLY A 84 13.18 -7.54 -1.73
C GLY A 84 12.01 -7.35 -0.77
N ARG A 85 12.35 -6.96 0.46
CA ARG A 85 11.37 -6.80 1.51
C ARG A 85 10.38 -5.70 1.16
N GLN A 86 9.09 -6.04 1.20
CA GLN A 86 8.04 -5.18 0.69
C GLN A 86 6.75 -5.46 1.45
N VAL A 87 6.05 -4.41 1.86
CA VAL A 87 4.76 -4.55 2.54
C VAL A 87 3.69 -3.78 1.76
N HIS A 88 2.59 -4.46 1.47
CA HIS A 88 1.43 -3.90 0.80
C HIS A 88 0.32 -3.60 1.81
N PHE A 89 -0.31 -2.45 1.67
CA PHE A 89 -1.43 -2.06 2.54
C PHE A 89 -2.45 -1.24 1.75
N CYS A 90 -3.65 -1.10 2.31
CA CYS A 90 -4.69 -0.22 1.77
C CYS A 90 -5.52 0.35 2.92
N HIS A 91 -6.84 0.36 2.83
CA HIS A 91 -7.70 0.79 3.93
C HIS A 91 -7.97 -0.35 4.91
N THR A 92 -8.41 -1.51 4.41
CA THR A 92 -8.79 -2.68 5.21
C THR A 92 -8.11 -3.99 4.81
N GLY A 93 -7.09 -3.92 3.96
CA GLY A 93 -6.36 -5.11 3.47
C GLY A 93 -6.89 -5.72 2.18
N ASN A 94 -8.16 -5.49 1.83
CA ASN A 94 -8.79 -6.13 0.67
C ASN A 94 -8.15 -5.74 -0.66
N ARG A 95 -7.99 -4.44 -0.92
CA ARG A 95 -7.38 -3.94 -2.16
C ARG A 95 -5.91 -4.30 -2.26
N ALA A 96 -5.20 -4.25 -1.13
CA ALA A 96 -3.78 -4.57 -1.07
C ALA A 96 -3.49 -6.05 -1.27
N SER A 97 -4.46 -6.93 -1.05
CA SER A 97 -4.28 -8.36 -1.30
C SER A 97 -3.98 -8.63 -2.77
N LEU A 98 -4.52 -7.82 -3.68
CA LEU A 98 -4.24 -7.95 -5.11
C LEU A 98 -2.81 -7.51 -5.46
N THR A 99 -2.36 -6.36 -4.98
CA THR A 99 -0.98 -5.91 -5.24
C THR A 99 0.03 -6.85 -4.61
N TRP A 100 -0.25 -7.33 -3.38
CA TRP A 100 0.57 -8.35 -2.74
C TRP A 100 0.63 -9.64 -3.57
N PHE A 101 -0.51 -10.13 -4.04
CA PHE A 101 -0.59 -11.36 -4.84
C PHE A 101 0.25 -11.25 -6.11
N VAL A 102 0.16 -10.13 -6.82
CA VAL A 102 0.95 -9.90 -8.02
C VAL A 102 2.44 -9.91 -7.68
N SER A 103 2.86 -9.21 -6.64
CA SER A 103 4.26 -9.20 -6.20
C SER A 103 4.74 -10.60 -5.82
N TYR A 104 4.00 -11.28 -4.97
CA TYR A 104 4.39 -12.57 -4.42
C TYR A 104 4.32 -13.70 -5.47
N ALA A 105 3.16 -13.86 -6.10
CA ALA A 105 2.89 -15.03 -6.93
C ALA A 105 3.32 -14.84 -8.39
N LEU A 106 3.15 -13.64 -8.96
CA LEU A 106 3.39 -13.42 -10.38
C LEU A 106 4.79 -12.84 -10.65
N LEU A 107 5.28 -11.95 -9.79
CA LEU A 107 6.62 -11.39 -9.92
C LEU A 107 7.68 -12.16 -9.13
N GLY A 108 7.25 -13.12 -8.32
CA GLY A 108 8.16 -14.01 -7.61
C GLY A 108 8.87 -13.40 -6.41
N ASN A 109 8.30 -12.34 -5.80
CA ASN A 109 8.88 -11.73 -4.62
C ASN A 109 8.37 -12.45 -3.36
N ASP A 110 9.13 -13.43 -2.88
CA ASP A 110 8.77 -14.20 -1.69
C ASP A 110 8.92 -13.43 -0.38
N GLU A 111 9.50 -12.23 -0.42
CA GLU A 111 9.59 -11.32 0.73
C GLU A 111 8.46 -10.29 0.79
N ALA A 112 7.49 -10.35 -0.15
CA ALA A 112 6.32 -9.47 -0.13
C ALA A 112 5.35 -9.92 0.96
N GLN A 113 4.93 -8.98 1.79
CA GLN A 113 3.98 -9.20 2.89
C GLN A 113 2.78 -8.29 2.78
N LEU A 114 1.68 -8.70 3.40
CA LEU A 114 0.44 -7.94 3.48
C LEU A 114 0.25 -7.41 4.91
N TYR A 115 0.08 -6.09 5.03
CA TYR A 115 -0.38 -5.48 6.28
C TYR A 115 -1.90 -5.41 6.23
N ASP A 116 -2.55 -6.46 6.72
CA ASP A 116 -3.99 -6.65 6.60
C ASP A 116 -4.79 -5.58 7.34
N ALA A 117 -4.37 -5.20 8.55
CA ALA A 117 -5.05 -4.17 9.33
C ALA A 117 -5.01 -2.78 8.66
N SER A 118 -3.98 -2.50 7.88
CA SER A 118 -3.91 -1.34 6.98
C SER A 118 -4.18 0.01 7.64
N MET A 119 -4.65 0.99 6.86
CA MET A 119 -4.85 2.36 7.34
C MET A 119 -6.00 2.48 8.34
N ILE A 120 -6.94 1.54 8.37
CA ILE A 120 -7.97 1.55 9.40
C ILE A 120 -7.37 1.41 10.81
N GLU A 121 -6.26 0.72 10.94
CA GLU A 121 -5.50 0.66 12.19
C GLU A 121 -4.52 1.83 12.30
N TRP A 122 -3.67 2.02 11.29
CA TRP A 122 -2.58 3.00 11.33
C TRP A 122 -3.08 4.44 11.49
N ALA A 123 -4.05 4.86 10.68
CA ALA A 123 -4.52 6.25 10.66
C ALA A 123 -5.37 6.63 11.86
N ARG A 124 -5.89 5.66 12.61
CA ARG A 124 -6.61 5.88 13.86
C ARG A 124 -5.67 6.06 15.06
N ARG A 125 -4.44 5.59 14.95
CA ARG A 125 -3.45 5.68 16.02
C ARG A 125 -2.78 7.05 16.00
N LYS A 126 -3.08 7.89 17.00
CA LYS A 126 -2.52 9.26 17.08
C LYS A 126 -1.03 9.29 17.37
N ASP A 127 -0.48 8.19 17.87
CA ASP A 127 0.95 8.03 18.15
C ASP A 127 1.77 7.67 16.91
N LEU A 128 1.12 7.39 15.77
CA LEU A 128 1.79 7.01 14.53
C LEU A 128 1.77 8.16 13.53
N PRO A 129 2.87 8.36 12.77
CA PRO A 129 2.92 9.44 11.79
C PRO A 129 2.12 9.12 10.53
N VAL A 130 1.55 10.17 9.94
CA VAL A 130 0.89 10.10 8.63
C VAL A 130 1.48 11.19 7.75
N GLU A 131 1.84 10.83 6.52
CA GLU A 131 2.38 11.76 5.54
C GLU A 131 1.27 12.22 4.58
N THR A 132 1.10 13.54 4.49
CA THR A 132 0.16 14.16 3.58
C THR A 132 0.94 14.87 2.47
N LYS A 133 0.75 14.46 1.22
CA LYS A 133 1.45 15.04 0.07
C LYS A 133 0.87 16.39 -0.32
N ILE A 134 -0.46 16.53 -0.23
CA ILE A 134 -1.17 17.76 -0.54
C ILE A 134 -2.04 18.11 0.67
N ARG A 135 -1.77 19.27 1.26
CA ARG A 135 -2.56 19.75 2.40
C ARG A 135 -3.59 20.76 1.89
N LEU A 136 -4.86 20.40 1.97
CA LEU A 136 -5.95 21.25 1.53
C LEU A 136 -6.48 22.19 2.61
N CYS A 137 -6.14 21.91 3.87
CA CYS A 137 -6.57 22.71 5.01
C CYS A 137 -5.37 23.06 5.87
N GLU A 138 -5.16 24.37 6.14
CA GLU A 138 -4.03 24.84 6.95
C GLU A 138 -4.19 24.60 8.45
N ARG A 139 -5.43 24.33 8.91
CA ARG A 139 -5.77 24.23 10.34
C ARG A 139 -6.48 22.94 10.72
N CYS A 140 -6.51 21.96 9.84
CA CYS A 140 -7.22 20.71 10.10
C CYS A 140 -6.37 19.69 10.89
#